data_bb68baa7acf970a852d0da6e8ecadcd3
#
_entry.id   bb68baa7acf970a852d0da6e8ecadcd3
#
_cell.length_a   1.000
_cell.length_b   1.000
_cell.length_c   1.000
_cell.angle_alpha   90.00
_cell.angle_beta   90.00
_cell.angle_gamma   90.00
#
_symmetry.space_group_name_H-M   'P 1'
#
loop_
_entity.id
_entity.type
_entity.pdbx_description
1 polymer ?
#
loop_
_entity_poly.entity_id
_entity_poly.type
_entity_poly.pdbx_seq_one_letter_code
_entity_poly.pdbx_strand_id
1 'polypeptide(L)'
;KLKMLKNFLYNKKAPNISLGGSFILTDQNGKIFDSSKVNLKKLIYFGYTYCPDVCPFDLLKISKIFENNPNLKKEIKPIFITVDPERDTIKKLKIFMENFDQSFIALTGTSEDIKKVLKKFKIYVKINKSNPIDKDYLIDHSSLIFLLDKNDSYIKFFRPNELKRNIALN
;
A
#
# COMPACT_ATOMS: atom_id res chain seq x y z
N LYS A 1 -44.27 15.71 -6.95
CA LYS A 1 -43.28 15.05 -7.86
C LYS A 1 -41.81 15.28 -7.44
N LEU A 2 -41.45 16.46 -6.96
CA LEU A 2 -40.03 16.76 -6.56
C LEU A 2 -39.55 16.01 -5.30
N LYS A 3 -40.49 15.71 -4.37
CA LYS A 3 -40.18 14.97 -3.12
C LYS A 3 -39.88 13.48 -3.37
N MET A 4 -40.52 12.88 -4.36
CA MET A 4 -40.24 11.47 -4.74
C MET A 4 -38.89 11.28 -5.45
N LEU A 5 -38.47 12.25 -6.28
CA LEU A 5 -37.13 12.19 -6.91
C LEU A 5 -36.02 12.34 -5.91
N LYS A 6 -36.14 13.18 -4.87
CA LYS A 6 -35.14 13.28 -3.80
C LYS A 6 -34.98 11.98 -3.02
N ASN A 7 -36.07 11.28 -2.71
CA ASN A 7 -35.99 9.98 -2.02
C ASN A 7 -35.38 8.87 -2.88
N PHE A 8 -35.56 8.91 -4.20
CA PHE A 8 -34.97 7.92 -5.12
C PHE A 8 -33.46 8.12 -5.29
N LEU A 9 -32.98 9.36 -5.23
CA LEU A 9 -31.51 9.66 -5.32
C LEU A 9 -30.79 9.47 -3.98
N TYR A 10 -31.50 9.56 -2.84
CA TYR A 10 -30.91 9.44 -1.52
C TYR A 10 -30.81 7.99 -0.99
N ASN A 11 -31.58 7.04 -1.57
CA ASN A 11 -31.66 5.64 -1.15
C ASN A 11 -30.84 4.64 -2.00
N LYS A 12 -29.97 5.10 -2.90
CA LYS A 12 -28.90 4.21 -3.35
C LYS A 12 -27.88 4.13 -2.23
N LYS A 13 -28.03 3.13 -1.34
CA LYS A 13 -26.90 2.61 -0.57
C LYS A 13 -25.78 2.41 -1.57
N ALA A 14 -24.72 3.22 -1.48
CA ALA A 14 -23.48 2.97 -2.21
C ALA A 14 -23.15 1.49 -1.98
N PRO A 15 -22.78 0.72 -3.02
CA PRO A 15 -22.41 -0.66 -2.83
C PRO A 15 -21.37 -0.67 -1.72
N ASN A 16 -21.54 -1.56 -0.73
CA ASN A 16 -20.66 -1.69 0.41
C ASN A 16 -19.32 -2.23 -0.11
N ILE A 17 -18.53 -1.35 -0.72
CA ILE A 17 -17.22 -1.68 -1.27
C ILE A 17 -16.30 -1.81 -0.07
N SER A 18 -16.16 -3.04 0.42
CA SER A 18 -15.15 -3.37 1.41
C SER A 18 -13.78 -3.09 0.81
N LEU A 19 -13.12 -2.05 1.31
CA LEU A 19 -11.77 -1.66 0.94
C LEU A 19 -10.84 -2.01 2.10
N GLY A 20 -9.67 -2.62 1.82
CA GLY A 20 -8.75 -3.06 2.87
C GLY A 20 -9.08 -4.45 3.43
N GLY A 21 -8.74 -4.68 4.69
CA GLY A 21 -8.87 -5.95 5.39
C GLY A 21 -7.54 -6.66 5.60
N SER A 22 -7.53 -7.64 6.51
CA SER A 22 -6.33 -8.38 6.92
C SER A 22 -5.69 -9.14 5.77
N PHE A 23 -4.37 -9.26 5.83
CA PHE A 23 -3.57 -10.00 4.84
C PHE A 23 -2.37 -10.67 5.50
N ILE A 24 -1.88 -11.73 4.86
CA ILE A 24 -0.68 -12.48 5.26
C ILE A 24 0.25 -12.50 4.07
N LEU A 25 1.49 -12.03 4.26
CA LEU A 25 2.54 -11.98 3.24
C LEU A 25 3.90 -12.32 3.89
N THR A 26 4.98 -12.29 3.11
CA THR A 26 6.34 -12.52 3.58
C THR A 26 7.10 -11.20 3.62
N ASP A 27 7.82 -10.93 4.71
CA ASP A 27 8.61 -9.72 4.86
C ASP A 27 10.00 -9.81 4.18
N GLN A 28 10.73 -8.70 4.14
CA GLN A 28 12.08 -8.59 3.58
C GLN A 28 13.13 -9.42 4.34
N ASN A 29 12.79 -10.06 5.45
CA ASN A 29 13.64 -10.97 6.20
C ASN A 29 13.21 -12.44 6.06
N GLY A 30 12.22 -12.73 5.19
CA GLY A 30 11.69 -14.05 4.96
C GLY A 30 10.73 -14.56 6.04
N LYS A 31 10.26 -13.68 6.92
CA LYS A 31 9.31 -14.03 7.97
C LYS A 31 7.87 -13.80 7.51
N ILE A 32 6.97 -14.62 8.00
CA ILE A 32 5.53 -14.42 7.79
C ILE A 32 5.07 -13.18 8.53
N PHE A 33 4.43 -12.28 7.80
CA PHE A 33 3.79 -11.08 8.31
C PHE A 33 2.28 -11.23 8.24
N ASP A 34 1.62 -11.20 9.38
CA ASP A 34 0.17 -11.22 9.52
C ASP A 34 -0.28 -9.85 10.03
N SER A 35 -0.96 -9.08 9.18
CA SER A 35 -1.39 -7.71 9.51
C SER A 35 -2.31 -7.66 10.72
N SER A 36 -3.14 -8.68 10.93
CA SER A 36 -4.08 -8.76 12.05
C SER A 36 -3.41 -8.84 13.43
N LYS A 37 -2.13 -9.25 13.46
CA LYS A 37 -1.33 -9.33 14.69
C LYS A 37 -0.57 -8.05 15.01
N VAL A 38 -0.63 -7.04 14.13
CA VAL A 38 0.01 -5.75 14.33
C VAL A 38 -0.98 -4.78 14.99
N ASN A 39 -0.82 -4.54 16.28
CA ASN A 39 -1.69 -3.64 17.06
C ASN A 39 -1.34 -2.16 16.85
N LEU A 40 -1.10 -1.74 15.61
CA LEU A 40 -0.87 -0.36 15.19
C LEU A 40 -1.76 -0.06 13.98
N LYS A 41 -2.01 1.22 13.71
CA LYS A 41 -2.50 1.65 12.39
C LYS A 41 -1.47 1.23 11.33
N LYS A 42 -1.89 0.98 10.10
CA LYS A 42 -1.00 0.61 8.99
C LYS A 42 -1.08 1.66 7.90
N LEU A 43 0.07 2.19 7.50
CA LEU A 43 0.20 3.07 6.34
C LEU A 43 0.81 2.27 5.20
N ILE A 44 0.00 1.94 4.18
CA ILE A 44 0.37 0.99 3.14
C ILE A 44 0.60 1.72 1.82
N TYR A 45 1.76 1.51 1.22
CA TYR A 45 2.11 1.95 -0.12
C TYR A 45 2.39 0.75 -1.03
N PHE A 46 1.80 0.76 -2.23
CA PHE A 46 2.02 -0.26 -3.25
C PHE A 46 2.99 0.25 -4.30
N GLY A 47 3.99 -0.57 -4.66
CA GLY A 47 5.00 -0.21 -5.63
C GLY A 47 5.86 -1.39 -6.04
N TYR A 48 6.99 -1.15 -6.71
CA TYR A 48 7.96 -2.17 -7.08
C TYR A 48 9.37 -1.59 -7.13
N THR A 49 10.39 -2.43 -6.88
CA THR A 49 11.78 -1.94 -6.73
C THR A 49 12.41 -1.44 -8.03
N TYR A 50 11.91 -1.92 -9.16
CA TYR A 50 12.36 -1.51 -10.51
C TYR A 50 11.67 -0.25 -11.04
N CYS A 51 10.84 0.41 -10.24
CA CYS A 51 10.22 1.66 -10.64
C CYS A 51 11.29 2.75 -10.78
N PRO A 52 11.45 3.36 -11.97
CA PRO A 52 12.55 4.30 -12.20
C PRO A 52 12.31 5.69 -11.60
N ASP A 53 11.09 6.01 -11.16
CA ASP A 53 10.70 7.39 -10.84
C ASP A 53 9.84 7.50 -9.58
N VAL A 54 8.55 7.23 -9.65
CA VAL A 54 7.56 7.64 -8.63
C VAL A 54 7.73 6.92 -7.28
N CYS A 55 7.92 5.58 -7.30
CA CYS A 55 7.94 4.78 -6.07
C CYS A 55 9.05 5.18 -5.09
N PRO A 56 10.35 5.33 -5.49
CA PRO A 56 11.39 5.73 -4.56
C PRO A 56 11.16 7.13 -4.00
N PHE A 57 10.67 8.08 -4.79
CA PHE A 57 10.37 9.44 -4.32
C PHE A 57 9.24 9.48 -3.29
N ASP A 58 8.19 8.70 -3.50
CA ASP A 58 7.06 8.65 -2.56
C ASP A 58 7.48 7.98 -1.26
N LEU A 59 8.25 6.88 -1.33
CA LEU A 59 8.81 6.23 -0.15
C LEU A 59 9.76 7.14 0.63
N LEU A 60 10.60 7.93 -0.05
CA LEU A 60 11.45 8.93 0.62
C LEU A 60 10.64 10.01 1.33
N LYS A 61 9.52 10.47 0.76
CA LYS A 61 8.62 11.42 1.43
C LYS A 61 8.02 10.81 2.70
N ILE A 62 7.55 9.57 2.62
CA ILE A 62 7.01 8.85 3.78
C ILE A 62 8.12 8.66 4.82
N SER A 63 9.31 8.21 4.41
CA SER A 63 10.47 7.99 5.26
C SER A 63 10.80 9.25 6.09
N LYS A 64 10.91 10.41 5.43
CA LYS A 64 11.18 11.69 6.09
C LYS A 64 10.12 12.08 7.11
N ILE A 65 8.86 11.74 6.89
CA ILE A 65 7.79 12.00 7.86
C ILE A 65 8.02 11.17 9.12
N PHE A 66 8.38 9.90 9.00
CA PHE A 66 8.67 9.03 10.15
C PHE A 66 9.97 9.37 10.84
N GLU A 67 11.02 9.78 10.12
CA GLU A 67 12.29 10.27 10.68
C GLU A 67 12.08 11.52 11.52
N ASN A 68 11.29 12.47 11.02
CA ASN A 68 11.02 13.74 11.70
C ASN A 68 9.99 13.63 12.83
N ASN A 69 9.27 12.50 12.94
CA ASN A 69 8.23 12.28 13.94
C ASN A 69 8.37 10.90 14.62
N PRO A 70 9.33 10.73 15.54
CA PRO A 70 9.58 9.42 16.17
C PRO A 70 8.36 8.83 16.90
N ASN A 71 7.48 9.67 17.43
CA ASN A 71 6.25 9.21 18.09
C ASN A 71 5.28 8.53 17.13
N LEU A 72 5.29 8.92 15.86
CA LEU A 72 4.46 8.33 14.83
C LEU A 72 4.75 6.82 14.64
N LYS A 73 6.01 6.41 14.84
CA LYS A 73 6.45 5.00 14.78
C LYS A 73 5.80 4.11 15.85
N LYS A 74 5.32 4.71 16.95
CA LYS A 74 4.61 4.00 18.02
C LYS A 74 3.12 3.81 17.71
N GLU A 75 2.59 4.55 16.76
CA GLU A 75 1.16 4.58 16.42
C GLU A 75 0.86 3.95 15.06
N ILE A 76 1.78 4.11 14.11
CA ILE A 76 1.58 3.71 12.72
C ILE A 76 2.76 2.86 12.24
N LYS A 77 2.47 1.71 11.65
CA LYS A 77 3.42 0.86 10.96
C LYS A 77 3.44 1.21 9.47
N PRO A 78 4.54 1.76 8.92
CA PRO A 78 4.68 1.96 7.48
C PRO A 78 4.98 0.63 6.80
N ILE A 79 4.23 0.34 5.72
CA ILE A 79 4.29 -0.92 5.00
C ILE A 79 4.42 -0.64 3.51
N PHE A 80 5.42 -1.24 2.88
CA PHE A 80 5.55 -1.34 1.44
C PHE A 80 5.08 -2.72 0.96
N ILE A 81 4.20 -2.79 -0.02
CA ILE A 81 3.78 -4.06 -0.62
C ILE A 81 4.14 -4.04 -2.10
N THR A 82 4.92 -5.03 -2.54
CA THR A 82 5.27 -5.12 -3.95
C THR A 82 4.07 -5.47 -4.83
N VAL A 83 4.02 -4.86 -6.01
CA VAL A 83 3.09 -5.25 -7.09
C VAL A 83 3.76 -6.19 -8.09
N ASP A 84 5.07 -6.49 -7.92
CA ASP A 84 5.89 -7.29 -8.81
C ASP A 84 6.63 -8.41 -8.07
N PRO A 85 5.93 -9.41 -7.58
CA PRO A 85 6.55 -10.49 -6.80
C PRO A 85 7.52 -11.35 -7.62
N GLU A 86 7.46 -11.29 -8.96
CA GLU A 86 8.37 -12.03 -9.83
C GLU A 86 9.80 -11.49 -9.75
N ARG A 87 9.98 -10.16 -9.76
CA ARG A 87 11.29 -9.51 -9.70
C ARG A 87 11.69 -9.08 -8.29
N ASP A 88 10.73 -8.73 -7.44
CA ASP A 88 10.95 -8.25 -6.08
C ASP A 88 11.08 -9.40 -5.10
N THR A 89 12.24 -10.08 -5.17
CA THR A 89 12.59 -11.12 -4.21
C THR A 89 12.84 -10.55 -2.82
N ILE A 90 12.79 -11.39 -1.78
CA ILE A 90 13.10 -11.02 -0.39
C ILE A 90 14.44 -10.27 -0.31
N LYS A 91 15.49 -10.79 -0.98
CA LYS A 91 16.81 -10.17 -1.01
C LYS A 91 16.78 -8.77 -1.63
N LYS A 92 16.09 -8.59 -2.75
CA LYS A 92 15.96 -7.29 -3.41
C LYS A 92 15.18 -6.29 -2.58
N LEU A 93 14.07 -6.70 -1.98
CA LEU A 93 13.31 -5.86 -1.05
C LEU A 93 14.16 -5.43 0.14
N LYS A 94 14.96 -6.32 0.70
CA LYS A 94 15.85 -6.00 1.83
C LYS A 94 16.84 -4.90 1.46
N ILE A 95 17.55 -5.06 0.35
CA ILE A 95 18.51 -4.06 -0.16
C ILE A 95 17.82 -2.74 -0.49
N PHE A 96 16.66 -2.79 -1.14
CA PHE A 96 15.89 -1.60 -1.50
C PHE A 96 15.47 -0.80 -0.26
N MET A 97 15.04 -1.49 0.80
CA MET A 97 14.57 -0.85 2.03
C MET A 97 15.69 -0.23 2.88
N GLU A 98 16.96 -0.54 2.64
CA GLU A 98 18.10 0.11 3.31
C GLU A 98 18.17 1.62 3.06
N ASN A 99 17.50 2.10 2.00
CA ASN A 99 17.45 3.52 1.64
C ASN A 99 16.36 4.32 2.39
N PHE A 100 15.57 3.67 3.23
CA PHE A 100 14.39 4.27 3.87
C PHE A 100 14.42 4.10 5.39
N ASP A 101 13.48 4.77 6.08
CA ASP A 101 13.38 4.67 7.54
C ASP A 101 13.21 3.21 8.00
N GLN A 102 13.96 2.83 9.04
CA GLN A 102 14.03 1.46 9.58
C GLN A 102 12.69 0.94 10.14
N SER A 103 11.70 1.80 10.35
CA SER A 103 10.37 1.37 10.80
C SER A 103 9.54 0.72 9.69
N PHE A 104 9.93 0.90 8.41
CA PHE A 104 9.27 0.25 7.29
C PHE A 104 9.39 -1.28 7.34
N ILE A 105 8.33 -1.93 6.90
CA ILE A 105 8.37 -3.32 6.52
C ILE A 105 7.99 -3.44 5.04
N ALA A 106 8.76 -4.21 4.28
CA ALA A 106 8.47 -4.49 2.88
C ALA A 106 7.99 -5.93 2.72
N LEU A 107 6.90 -6.10 1.99
CA LEU A 107 6.20 -7.35 1.87
C LEU A 107 6.15 -7.84 0.42
N THR A 108 6.37 -9.13 0.26
CA THR A 108 6.19 -9.89 -0.98
C THR A 108 5.44 -11.19 -0.67
N GLY A 109 5.22 -12.01 -1.68
CA GLY A 109 4.56 -13.30 -1.54
C GLY A 109 4.49 -14.01 -2.89
N THR A 110 3.68 -15.03 -2.99
CA THR A 110 3.37 -15.63 -4.29
C THR A 110 2.58 -14.63 -5.15
N SER A 111 2.64 -14.79 -6.48
CA SER A 111 1.83 -13.96 -7.38
C SER A 111 0.33 -14.02 -7.05
N GLU A 112 -0.14 -15.15 -6.55
CA GLU A 112 -1.54 -15.32 -6.13
C GLU A 112 -1.84 -14.53 -4.86
N ASP A 113 -0.97 -14.57 -3.85
CA ASP A 113 -1.15 -13.83 -2.60
C ASP A 113 -1.16 -12.33 -2.84
N ILE A 114 -0.22 -11.84 -3.66
CA ILE A 114 -0.18 -10.43 -4.06
C ILE A 114 -1.47 -10.03 -4.80
N LYS A 115 -1.95 -10.84 -5.77
CA LYS A 115 -3.21 -10.58 -6.47
C LYS A 115 -4.40 -10.48 -5.51
N LYS A 116 -4.47 -11.35 -4.49
CA LYS A 116 -5.53 -11.29 -3.47
C LYS A 116 -5.49 -9.96 -2.70
N VAL A 117 -4.30 -9.51 -2.30
CA VAL A 117 -4.13 -8.22 -1.59
C VAL A 117 -4.48 -7.07 -2.50
N LEU A 118 -3.96 -7.01 -3.73
CA LEU A 118 -4.28 -5.95 -4.70
C LEU A 118 -5.79 -5.83 -4.94
N LYS A 119 -6.50 -6.95 -5.01
CA LYS A 119 -7.97 -6.98 -5.14
C LYS A 119 -8.66 -6.37 -3.92
N LYS A 120 -8.20 -6.66 -2.69
CA LYS A 120 -8.75 -6.08 -1.45
C LYS A 120 -8.63 -4.54 -1.42
N PHE A 121 -7.54 -4.01 -1.96
CA PHE A 121 -7.28 -2.56 -2.00
C PHE A 121 -7.72 -1.89 -3.30
N LYS A 122 -8.30 -2.66 -4.24
CA LYS A 122 -8.70 -2.15 -5.57
C LYS A 122 -7.54 -1.49 -6.33
N ILE A 123 -6.34 -2.01 -6.15
CA ILE A 123 -5.15 -1.53 -6.85
C ILE A 123 -5.18 -2.01 -8.29
N TYR A 124 -5.12 -1.04 -9.20
CA TYR A 124 -4.90 -1.33 -10.63
C TYR A 124 -3.42 -1.61 -10.87
N VAL A 125 -3.15 -2.66 -11.63
CA VAL A 125 -1.79 -3.04 -12.05
C VAL A 125 -1.85 -3.49 -13.51
N LYS A 126 -0.99 -2.89 -14.34
CA LYS A 126 -0.78 -3.28 -15.74
C LYS A 126 0.70 -3.44 -16.00
N ILE A 127 1.09 -4.64 -16.41
CA ILE A 127 2.46 -4.97 -16.77
C ILE A 127 2.64 -4.66 -18.27
N ASN A 128 3.63 -3.81 -18.59
CA ASN A 128 3.95 -3.39 -19.96
C ASN A 128 5.22 -4.14 -20.41
N LYS A 129 5.04 -5.35 -20.93
CA LYS A 129 6.13 -6.16 -21.53
C LYS A 129 6.15 -5.98 -23.04
N SER A 130 7.34 -5.80 -23.62
CA SER A 130 7.54 -5.79 -25.08
C SER A 130 7.37 -7.20 -25.67
N ASN A 131 7.73 -8.22 -24.90
CA ASN A 131 7.52 -9.64 -25.23
C ASN A 131 7.41 -10.47 -23.92
N PRO A 132 6.91 -11.71 -23.96
CA PRO A 132 6.71 -12.54 -22.75
C PRO A 132 7.99 -12.85 -21.97
N ILE A 133 9.15 -12.82 -22.60
CA ILE A 133 10.47 -13.17 -22.02
C ILE A 133 11.16 -11.93 -21.43
N ASP A 134 10.64 -10.74 -21.73
CA ASP A 134 11.23 -9.47 -21.31
C ASP A 134 11.24 -9.36 -19.77
N LYS A 135 12.43 -9.12 -19.23
CA LYS A 135 12.64 -8.86 -17.78
C LYS A 135 12.68 -7.37 -17.46
N ASP A 136 12.85 -6.51 -18.46
CA ASP A 136 12.96 -5.06 -18.32
C ASP A 136 11.62 -4.37 -18.64
N TYR A 137 10.57 -4.79 -17.96
CA TYR A 137 9.23 -4.23 -18.13
C TYR A 137 8.90 -3.17 -17.07
N LEU A 138 8.02 -2.24 -17.45
CA LEU A 138 7.43 -1.27 -16.54
C LEU A 138 6.05 -1.73 -16.09
N ILE A 139 5.66 -1.28 -14.91
CA ILE A 139 4.34 -1.56 -14.33
C ILE A 139 3.62 -0.25 -14.03
N ASP A 140 2.48 -0.06 -14.68
CA ASP A 140 1.55 1.00 -14.31
C ASP A 140 0.71 0.51 -13.13
N HIS A 141 0.67 1.27 -12.05
CA HIS A 141 -0.12 0.93 -10.88
C HIS A 141 -0.70 2.19 -10.21
N SER A 142 -1.72 1.99 -9.39
CA SER A 142 -2.30 3.07 -8.58
C SER A 142 -1.29 3.53 -7.51
N SER A 143 -0.94 4.82 -7.53
CA SER A 143 -0.01 5.45 -6.56
C SER A 143 -0.80 6.05 -5.39
N LEU A 144 -1.49 5.20 -4.63
CA LEU A 144 -2.26 5.61 -3.46
C LEU A 144 -1.63 5.03 -2.19
N ILE A 145 -1.72 5.82 -1.11
CA ILE A 145 -1.25 5.43 0.21
C ILE A 145 -2.48 5.20 1.08
N PHE A 146 -2.64 4.00 1.62
CA PHE A 146 -3.80 3.62 2.41
C PHE A 146 -3.50 3.68 3.90
N LEU A 147 -4.41 4.21 4.68
CA LEU A 147 -4.39 4.15 6.13
C LEU A 147 -5.46 3.18 6.61
N LEU A 148 -5.03 2.16 7.34
CA LEU A 148 -5.91 1.24 8.06
C LEU A 148 -5.81 1.49 9.57
N ASP A 149 -6.88 1.15 10.28
CA ASP A 149 -6.84 1.07 11.73
C ASP A 149 -6.08 -0.17 12.23
N LYS A 150 -6.02 -0.35 13.55
CA LYS A 150 -5.37 -1.51 14.17
C LYS A 150 -6.03 -2.85 13.82
N ASN A 151 -7.29 -2.85 13.43
CA ASN A 151 -8.08 -4.03 13.05
C ASN A 151 -8.11 -4.26 11.53
N ASP A 152 -7.23 -3.58 10.77
CA ASP A 152 -7.15 -3.62 9.32
C ASP A 152 -8.38 -3.05 8.58
N SER A 153 -9.23 -2.29 9.28
CA SER A 153 -10.34 -1.58 8.66
C SER A 153 -9.84 -0.32 7.96
N TYR A 154 -10.36 -0.09 6.77
CA TYR A 154 -10.03 1.10 5.98
C TYR A 154 -10.47 2.39 6.70
N ILE A 155 -9.54 3.34 6.85
CA ILE A 155 -9.83 4.69 7.34
C ILE A 155 -9.92 5.66 6.17
N LYS A 156 -8.85 5.82 5.41
CA LYS A 156 -8.74 6.74 4.27
C LYS A 156 -7.54 6.39 3.38
N PHE A 157 -7.47 7.03 2.23
CA PHE A 157 -6.27 7.04 1.40
C PHE A 157 -5.75 8.46 1.21
N PHE A 158 -4.50 8.56 0.80
CA PHE A 158 -3.83 9.81 0.44
C PHE A 158 -3.20 9.68 -0.94
N ARG A 159 -3.15 10.78 -1.66
CA ARG A 159 -2.17 10.92 -2.73
C ARG A 159 -0.81 11.30 -2.12
N PRO A 160 0.32 10.92 -2.75
CA PRO A 160 1.65 11.19 -2.17
C PRO A 160 1.94 12.65 -1.84
N ASN A 161 1.35 13.60 -2.58
CA ASN A 161 1.50 15.04 -2.34
C ASN A 161 0.64 15.57 -1.17
N GLU A 162 -0.38 14.82 -0.74
CA GLU A 162 -1.29 15.20 0.35
C GLU A 162 -0.79 14.75 1.72
N LEU A 163 0.19 13.83 1.75
CA LEU A 163 0.60 13.12 2.95
C LEU A 163 1.14 14.04 4.05
N LYS A 164 1.91 15.07 3.69
CA LYS A 164 2.53 16.01 4.65
C LYS A 164 1.52 16.77 5.52
N ARG A 165 0.30 16.98 5.01
CA ARG A 165 -0.72 17.80 5.70
C ARG A 165 -1.62 16.99 6.63
N ASN A 166 -1.68 15.65 6.48
CA ASN A 166 -2.80 14.87 6.98
C ASN A 166 -2.42 13.67 7.87
N ILE A 167 -1.15 13.30 8.01
CA ILE A 167 -0.76 12.19 8.93
C ILE A 167 -0.73 12.65 10.38
N ALA A 168 -0.49 13.93 10.65
CA ALA A 168 -0.42 14.48 12.00
C ALA A 168 -1.80 14.88 12.59
N LEU A 169 -2.88 14.72 11.85
CA LEU A 169 -4.21 15.16 12.24
C LEU A 169 -5.15 13.95 12.46
N ASN A 170 -5.31 13.59 13.73
CA ASN A 170 -6.28 12.69 14.38
C ASN A 170 -5.84 11.26 14.60
#